data_0f548bb823a99f1136b793d7fa03e834
#
_entry.id   0f548bb823a99f1136b793d7fa03e834
#
_cell.length_a   1.000
_cell.length_b   1.000
_cell.length_c   1.000
_cell.angle_alpha   90.00
_cell.angle_beta   90.00
_cell.angle_gamma   90.00
#
_symmetry.space_group_name_H-M   'P 1'
#
loop_
_entity.id
_entity.type
_entity.pdbx_description
1 polymer ?
#
loop_
_entity_poly.entity_id
_entity_poly.type
_entity_poly.pdbx_seq_one_letter_code
_entity_poly.pdbx_strand_id
1 'polypeptide(L)'
;MERVFNLVKGGFLVEGKPVTLTRYVEKQAPRKSNSGSRRVENVEAKVAAPSRIWVEGVHDAAIVEKVWGHDLRVEGVVVEYLEGLDNLEDRLAEFQPGPGRRVGVLADHLVQGSKETRLTETVGEHVLVTGHPFIDIWAAVKPQRVGLRAWPEVPYGEDWKTGMCRRVGWSDPKDGWRHVYNAVHSFRDLDSSLIGAVERLVDFVTTPELSKSDLL
;
A
#
# COMPACT_ATOMS: atom_id res chain seq x y z
N MET A 1 -49.73 12.11 12.19
CA MET A 1 -49.94 11.08 13.22
C MET A 1 -49.25 9.81 12.71
N GLU A 2 -48.17 9.44 13.36
CA GLU A 2 -47.40 8.25 12.98
C GLU A 2 -48.06 7.01 13.61
N ARG A 3 -48.30 5.96 12.84
CA ARG A 3 -48.89 4.70 13.34
C ARG A 3 -47.87 3.58 13.23
N VAL A 4 -47.69 2.87 14.31
CA VAL A 4 -46.82 1.71 14.40
C VAL A 4 -47.67 0.45 14.15
N PHE A 5 -47.22 -0.41 13.24
CA PHE A 5 -47.88 -1.67 12.92
C PHE A 5 -46.91 -2.85 13.24
N ASN A 6 -47.45 -3.89 13.81
CA ASN A 6 -46.69 -5.11 14.01
C ASN A 6 -46.50 -5.84 12.68
N LEU A 7 -45.28 -6.30 12.41
CA LEU A 7 -44.95 -7.12 11.26
C LEU A 7 -45.42 -8.55 11.50
N VAL A 8 -46.66 -8.87 11.04
CA VAL A 8 -47.19 -10.22 11.11
C VAL A 8 -47.20 -10.86 9.72
N LYS A 9 -47.00 -12.19 9.67
CA LYS A 9 -47.02 -12.93 8.41
C LYS A 9 -48.37 -12.79 7.73
N GLY A 10 -48.40 -12.31 6.47
CA GLY A 10 -49.63 -12.09 5.71
C GLY A 10 -50.48 -10.89 6.14
N GLY A 11 -49.96 -10.03 7.03
CA GLY A 11 -50.67 -8.85 7.54
C GLY A 11 -50.78 -7.68 6.55
N PHE A 12 -50.17 -7.78 5.40
CA PHE A 12 -50.20 -6.75 4.35
C PHE A 12 -50.66 -7.36 3.02
N LEU A 13 -51.40 -6.60 2.27
CA LEU A 13 -51.90 -6.98 0.93
C LEU A 13 -51.26 -6.06 -0.13
N VAL A 14 -50.71 -6.65 -1.18
CA VAL A 14 -50.31 -5.96 -2.40
C VAL A 14 -51.11 -6.53 -3.55
N GLU A 15 -51.88 -5.70 -4.22
CA GLU A 15 -52.81 -6.15 -5.27
C GLU A 15 -53.74 -7.27 -4.84
N GLY A 16 -54.23 -7.23 -3.61
CA GLY A 16 -55.11 -8.25 -3.03
C GLY A 16 -54.44 -9.57 -2.61
N LYS A 17 -53.12 -9.69 -2.76
CA LYS A 17 -52.33 -10.88 -2.35
C LYS A 17 -51.63 -10.63 -1.02
N PRO A 18 -51.69 -11.60 -0.07
CA PRO A 18 -51.01 -11.45 1.21
C PRO A 18 -49.50 -11.45 1.03
N VAL A 19 -48.85 -10.41 1.55
CA VAL A 19 -47.37 -10.25 1.54
C VAL A 19 -46.87 -10.20 2.97
N THR A 20 -45.76 -10.86 3.24
CA THR A 20 -45.05 -10.75 4.50
C THR A 20 -43.97 -9.69 4.35
N LEU A 21 -44.12 -8.58 5.06
CA LEU A 21 -43.06 -7.59 5.14
C LEU A 21 -41.96 -8.11 6.07
N THR A 22 -40.76 -8.18 5.58
CA THR A 22 -39.56 -8.45 6.37
C THR A 22 -38.75 -7.16 6.51
N ARG A 23 -38.09 -6.97 7.65
CA ARG A 23 -37.21 -5.83 7.82
C ARG A 23 -36.09 -5.93 6.76
N TYR A 24 -35.94 -4.89 5.97
CA TYR A 24 -34.82 -4.82 5.04
C TYR A 24 -33.52 -4.81 5.84
N VAL A 25 -32.74 -5.87 5.69
CA VAL A 25 -31.37 -5.92 6.19
C VAL A 25 -30.51 -5.63 4.98
N GLU A 26 -29.91 -4.45 4.98
CA GLU A 26 -28.92 -4.10 3.97
C GLU A 26 -27.78 -5.12 4.05
N LYS A 27 -27.64 -5.95 3.02
CA LYS A 27 -26.47 -6.81 2.91
C LYS A 27 -25.27 -5.91 2.72
N GLN A 28 -24.56 -5.60 3.79
CA GLN A 28 -23.30 -4.89 3.67
C GLN A 28 -22.42 -5.70 2.71
N ALA A 29 -22.08 -5.11 1.59
CA ALA A 29 -21.09 -5.68 0.70
C ALA A 29 -19.81 -5.95 1.51
N PRO A 30 -19.11 -7.07 1.28
CA PRO A 30 -17.88 -7.36 2.00
C PRO A 30 -16.96 -6.14 1.88
N ARG A 31 -16.62 -5.52 3.00
CA ARG A 31 -15.76 -4.36 3.02
C ARG A 31 -14.41 -4.77 2.49
N LYS A 32 -13.94 -4.04 1.48
CA LYS A 32 -12.58 -4.19 0.96
C LYS A 32 -11.62 -3.37 1.81
N SER A 33 -10.37 -3.83 1.90
CA SER A 33 -9.25 -3.04 2.41
C SER A 33 -8.88 -1.91 1.42
N ASN A 34 -7.98 -1.03 1.81
CA ASN A 34 -7.50 0.03 0.93
C ASN A 34 -6.66 -0.51 -0.25
N SER A 35 -6.05 -1.69 -0.10
CA SER A 35 -5.37 -2.42 -1.18
C SER A 35 -6.35 -3.09 -2.15
N GLY A 36 -7.64 -3.17 -1.82
CA GLY A 36 -8.67 -3.83 -2.61
C GLY A 36 -8.94 -5.27 -2.21
N SER A 37 -8.17 -5.84 -1.30
CA SER A 37 -8.34 -7.17 -0.72
C SER A 37 -9.61 -7.28 0.12
N ARG A 38 -10.02 -8.50 0.46
CA ARG A 38 -11.12 -8.72 1.39
C ARG A 38 -10.72 -8.29 2.79
N ARG A 39 -11.46 -7.35 3.38
CA ARG A 39 -11.22 -6.93 4.76
C ARG A 39 -11.59 -8.04 5.73
N VAL A 40 -10.64 -8.40 6.58
CA VAL A 40 -10.88 -9.30 7.73
C VAL A 40 -11.33 -8.43 8.90
N GLU A 41 -12.46 -8.78 9.50
CA GLU A 41 -12.95 -8.11 10.70
C GLU A 41 -12.38 -8.78 11.95
N ASN A 42 -12.23 -8.02 13.03
CA ASN A 42 -11.72 -8.51 14.32
C ASN A 42 -10.33 -9.18 14.21
N VAL A 43 -9.40 -8.52 13.50
CA VAL A 43 -8.00 -8.99 13.47
C VAL A 43 -7.45 -8.95 14.89
N GLU A 44 -7.18 -10.12 15.45
CA GLU A 44 -6.50 -10.22 16.74
C GLU A 44 -5.05 -9.77 16.63
N ALA A 45 -4.53 -9.20 17.71
CA ALA A 45 -3.12 -8.86 17.78
C ALA A 45 -2.28 -10.14 17.68
N LYS A 46 -1.42 -10.21 16.66
CA LYS A 46 -0.48 -11.32 16.45
C LYS A 46 0.92 -10.90 16.86
N VAL A 47 1.74 -11.87 17.23
CA VAL A 47 3.20 -11.67 17.27
C VAL A 47 3.66 -11.37 15.84
N ALA A 48 4.56 -10.40 15.70
CA ALA A 48 5.11 -10.05 14.39
C ALA A 48 5.71 -11.28 13.69
N ALA A 49 5.39 -11.47 12.43
CA ALA A 49 6.00 -12.51 11.60
C ALA A 49 7.52 -12.29 11.53
N PRO A 50 8.32 -13.33 11.31
CA PRO A 50 9.78 -13.17 11.15
C PRO A 50 10.16 -12.34 9.93
N SER A 51 9.36 -12.40 8.85
CA SER A 51 9.61 -11.66 7.61
C SER A 51 9.27 -10.17 7.74
N ARG A 52 9.91 -9.34 6.93
CA ARG A 52 9.78 -7.88 6.93
C ARG A 52 9.61 -7.33 5.53
N ILE A 53 8.98 -6.17 5.44
CA ILE A 53 9.08 -5.29 4.29
C ILE A 53 9.88 -4.07 4.71
N TRP A 54 10.97 -3.81 4.00
CA TRP A 54 11.80 -2.63 4.18
C TRP A 54 11.54 -1.64 3.05
N VAL A 55 11.48 -0.39 3.37
CA VAL A 55 11.29 0.71 2.43
C VAL A 55 12.37 1.76 2.62
N GLU A 56 12.64 2.55 1.61
CA GLU A 56 13.76 3.47 1.63
C GLU A 56 13.57 4.59 2.65
N GLY A 57 12.38 5.18 2.73
CA GLY A 57 12.11 6.33 3.57
C GLY A 57 10.77 6.29 4.33
N VAL A 58 10.58 7.29 5.17
CA VAL A 58 9.39 7.41 6.04
C VAL A 58 8.10 7.65 5.23
N HIS A 59 8.18 8.32 4.08
CA HIS A 59 7.02 8.55 3.22
C HIS A 59 6.57 7.27 2.55
N ASP A 60 7.52 6.41 2.15
CA ASP A 60 7.26 5.09 1.58
C ASP A 60 6.55 4.22 2.59
N ALA A 61 7.09 4.13 3.80
CA ALA A 61 6.46 3.41 4.91
C ALA A 61 5.01 3.88 5.13
N ALA A 62 4.80 5.20 5.15
CA ALA A 62 3.48 5.77 5.40
C ALA A 62 2.46 5.46 4.28
N ILE A 63 2.86 5.44 3.02
CA ILE A 63 1.99 5.07 1.89
C ILE A 63 1.70 3.58 1.90
N VAL A 64 2.72 2.73 2.08
CA VAL A 64 2.56 1.29 2.16
C VAL A 64 1.63 0.91 3.31
N GLU A 65 1.84 1.44 4.49
CA GLU A 65 0.97 1.23 5.66
C GLU A 65 -0.46 1.74 5.44
N LYS A 66 -0.62 2.88 4.78
CA LYS A 66 -1.95 3.46 4.52
C LYS A 66 -2.79 2.58 3.60
N VAL A 67 -2.17 1.96 2.61
CA VAL A 67 -2.86 1.19 1.57
C VAL A 67 -2.92 -0.30 1.92
N TRP A 68 -1.81 -0.90 2.30
CA TRP A 68 -1.70 -2.35 2.59
C TRP A 68 -1.66 -2.70 4.07
N GLY A 69 -1.58 -1.72 4.96
CA GLY A 69 -1.40 -1.95 6.39
C GLY A 69 -2.47 -2.83 7.05
N HIS A 70 -3.70 -2.89 6.48
CA HIS A 70 -4.69 -3.86 6.95
C HIS A 70 -4.25 -5.30 6.64
N ASP A 71 -3.83 -5.57 5.41
CA ASP A 71 -3.46 -6.90 4.96
C ASP A 71 -2.15 -7.35 5.62
N LEU A 72 -1.20 -6.44 5.73
CA LEU A 72 0.07 -6.67 6.45
C LEU A 72 -0.17 -7.04 7.92
N ARG A 73 -1.10 -6.38 8.60
CA ARG A 73 -1.47 -6.74 9.99
C ARG A 73 -2.15 -8.10 10.08
N VAL A 74 -2.97 -8.47 9.10
CA VAL A 74 -3.58 -9.83 9.05
C VAL A 74 -2.50 -10.90 8.97
N GLU A 75 -1.44 -10.65 8.19
CA GLU A 75 -0.29 -11.56 8.03
C GLU A 75 0.77 -11.40 9.14
N GLY A 76 0.70 -10.34 9.93
CA GLY A 76 1.68 -10.05 10.97
C GLY A 76 2.99 -9.46 10.43
N VAL A 77 3.01 -9.03 9.17
CA VAL A 77 4.21 -8.43 8.54
C VAL A 77 4.37 -6.98 8.98
N VAL A 78 5.60 -6.61 9.30
CA VAL A 78 5.98 -5.24 9.72
C VAL A 78 6.69 -4.54 8.57
N VAL A 79 6.34 -3.26 8.37
CA VAL A 79 7.06 -2.35 7.47
C VAL A 79 8.05 -1.53 8.28
N GLU A 80 9.31 -1.51 7.87
CA GLU A 80 10.38 -0.74 8.48
C GLU A 80 11.07 0.12 7.41
N TYR A 81 11.58 1.30 7.76
CA TYR A 81 12.35 2.12 6.83
C TYR A 81 13.84 2.04 7.11
N LEU A 82 14.64 2.14 6.05
CA LEU A 82 16.09 1.89 6.06
C LEU A 82 16.94 3.14 6.26
N GLU A 83 16.34 4.34 6.18
CA GLU A 83 17.08 5.62 6.11
C GLU A 83 18.05 5.67 4.91
N GLY A 84 17.61 5.14 3.77
CA GLY A 84 18.36 5.01 2.53
C GLY A 84 18.86 3.59 2.26
N LEU A 85 18.98 3.23 0.98
CA LEU A 85 19.42 1.90 0.55
C LEU A 85 20.92 1.65 0.78
N ASP A 86 21.71 2.67 1.06
CA ASP A 86 23.15 2.51 1.37
C ASP A 86 23.38 1.65 2.63
N ASN A 87 22.40 1.58 3.51
CA ASN A 87 22.44 0.78 4.73
C ASN A 87 21.94 -0.66 4.53
N LEU A 88 21.54 -1.06 3.32
CA LEU A 88 20.87 -2.33 3.08
C LEU A 88 21.77 -3.53 3.43
N GLU A 89 23.03 -3.52 3.02
CA GLU A 89 23.96 -4.65 3.26
C GLU A 89 24.18 -4.89 4.76
N ASP A 90 24.42 -3.83 5.53
CA ASP A 90 24.60 -3.91 6.99
C ASP A 90 23.33 -4.42 7.68
N ARG A 91 22.17 -3.92 7.26
CA ARG A 91 20.86 -4.36 7.79
C ARG A 91 20.57 -5.83 7.45
N LEU A 92 20.92 -6.28 6.24
CA LEU A 92 20.79 -7.69 5.86
C LEU A 92 21.75 -8.59 6.66
N ALA A 93 22.99 -8.15 6.91
CA ALA A 93 23.95 -8.87 7.72
C ALA A 93 23.47 -9.03 9.18
N GLU A 94 22.86 -7.98 9.75
CA GLU A 94 22.26 -8.03 11.09
C GLU A 94 20.99 -8.91 11.12
N PHE A 95 20.10 -8.74 10.15
CA PHE A 95 18.82 -9.43 10.10
C PHE A 95 18.96 -10.91 9.78
N GLN A 96 19.95 -11.30 8.98
CA GLN A 96 20.22 -12.69 8.54
C GLN A 96 18.98 -13.34 7.88
N PRO A 97 18.57 -12.90 6.68
CA PRO A 97 17.46 -13.51 5.96
C PRO A 97 17.67 -15.00 5.73
N GLY A 98 16.59 -15.78 5.78
CA GLY A 98 16.63 -17.22 5.61
C GLY A 98 15.25 -17.81 5.36
N PRO A 99 15.13 -19.15 5.28
CA PRO A 99 13.84 -19.81 5.13
C PRO A 99 12.86 -19.36 6.21
N GLY A 100 11.67 -18.87 5.82
CA GLY A 100 10.66 -18.36 6.75
C GLY A 100 10.96 -17.01 7.41
N ARG A 101 12.10 -16.38 7.07
CA ARG A 101 12.52 -15.05 7.53
C ARG A 101 12.99 -14.21 6.36
N ARG A 102 12.04 -13.88 5.50
CA ARG A 102 12.29 -13.19 4.24
C ARG A 102 12.26 -11.67 4.39
N VAL A 103 12.92 -10.98 3.48
CA VAL A 103 12.92 -9.52 3.41
C VAL A 103 12.49 -9.09 2.01
N GLY A 104 11.40 -8.31 1.95
CA GLY A 104 11.03 -7.56 0.76
C GLY A 104 11.56 -6.14 0.88
N VAL A 105 12.21 -5.60 -0.14
CA VAL A 105 12.74 -4.23 -0.16
C VAL A 105 12.07 -3.43 -1.26
N LEU A 106 11.44 -2.32 -0.92
CA LEU A 106 10.91 -1.35 -1.87
C LEU A 106 11.94 -0.24 -2.06
N ALA A 107 12.44 -0.10 -3.29
CA ALA A 107 13.39 0.94 -3.68
C ALA A 107 12.73 2.03 -4.51
N ASP A 108 13.10 3.28 -4.26
CA ASP A 108 12.79 4.39 -5.14
C ASP A 108 13.66 4.30 -6.42
N HIS A 109 13.20 4.93 -7.48
CA HIS A 109 13.96 5.09 -8.72
C HIS A 109 14.64 3.83 -9.27
N LEU A 110 13.98 2.67 -9.15
CA LEU A 110 14.50 1.40 -9.66
C LEU A 110 14.37 1.39 -11.21
N VAL A 111 15.38 1.93 -11.88
CA VAL A 111 15.47 1.96 -13.35
C VAL A 111 16.68 1.17 -13.80
N GLN A 112 16.58 0.58 -15.01
CA GLN A 112 17.66 -0.25 -15.57
C GLN A 112 19.01 0.49 -15.58
N GLY A 113 20.02 -0.13 -14.98
CA GLY A 113 21.39 0.42 -14.88
C GLY A 113 21.61 1.38 -13.70
N SER A 114 20.59 1.63 -12.86
CA SER A 114 20.76 2.38 -11.62
C SER A 114 21.59 1.61 -10.59
N LYS A 115 22.03 2.30 -9.53
CA LYS A 115 22.69 1.69 -8.38
C LYS A 115 21.77 0.65 -7.72
N GLU A 116 20.50 0.99 -7.59
CA GLU A 116 19.45 0.18 -7.00
C GLU A 116 19.25 -1.13 -7.78
N THR A 117 19.31 -1.11 -9.11
CA THR A 117 19.21 -2.32 -9.94
C THR A 117 20.39 -3.28 -9.67
N ARG A 118 21.59 -2.77 -9.43
CA ARG A 118 22.74 -3.62 -9.11
C ARG A 118 22.57 -4.32 -7.77
N LEU A 119 21.93 -3.67 -6.79
CA LEU A 119 21.61 -4.29 -5.50
C LEU A 119 20.68 -5.49 -5.66
N THR A 120 19.77 -5.48 -6.64
CA THR A 120 18.88 -6.63 -6.88
C THR A 120 19.62 -7.90 -7.28
N GLU A 121 20.78 -7.76 -7.91
CA GLU A 121 21.60 -8.88 -8.41
C GLU A 121 22.49 -9.49 -7.32
N THR A 122 22.82 -8.70 -6.28
CA THR A 122 23.77 -9.11 -5.23
C THR A 122 23.09 -9.73 -4.01
N VAL A 123 21.81 -9.48 -3.79
CA VAL A 123 21.08 -9.99 -2.62
C VAL A 123 20.70 -11.47 -2.78
N GLY A 124 20.76 -12.21 -1.67
CA GLY A 124 20.45 -13.65 -1.62
C GLY A 124 18.99 -13.99 -1.96
N GLU A 125 18.71 -15.29 -2.07
CA GLU A 125 17.38 -15.83 -2.46
C GLU A 125 16.23 -15.48 -1.50
N HIS A 126 16.54 -15.17 -0.25
CA HIS A 126 15.56 -14.78 0.77
C HIS A 126 15.30 -13.27 0.84
N VAL A 127 15.82 -12.51 -0.14
CA VAL A 127 15.65 -11.07 -0.27
C VAL A 127 15.13 -10.75 -1.66
N LEU A 128 13.96 -10.12 -1.73
CA LEU A 128 13.38 -9.60 -2.98
C LEU A 128 13.45 -8.08 -2.95
N VAL A 129 14.13 -7.49 -3.92
CA VAL A 129 14.12 -6.04 -4.15
C VAL A 129 13.21 -5.72 -5.32
N THR A 130 12.24 -4.88 -5.10
CA THR A 130 11.35 -4.33 -6.14
C THR A 130 11.33 -2.81 -6.02
N GLY A 131 10.76 -2.12 -6.97
CA GLY A 131 10.67 -0.66 -6.90
C GLY A 131 9.83 -0.08 -8.03
N HIS A 132 9.84 1.23 -8.10
CA HIS A 132 9.14 2.02 -9.08
C HIS A 132 10.09 3.00 -9.78
N PRO A 133 9.73 3.52 -10.97
CA PRO A 133 10.64 4.37 -11.76
C PRO A 133 10.71 5.83 -11.28
N PHE A 134 9.95 6.20 -10.27
CA PHE A 134 9.87 7.58 -9.79
C PHE A 134 11.03 7.91 -8.85
N ILE A 135 11.47 9.17 -8.86
CA ILE A 135 12.54 9.68 -7.97
C ILE A 135 12.12 9.63 -6.50
N ASP A 136 10.82 9.77 -6.24
CA ASP A 136 10.25 9.77 -4.90
C ASP A 136 8.81 9.24 -4.96
N ILE A 137 8.35 8.59 -3.92
CA ILE A 137 7.01 7.98 -3.84
C ILE A 137 5.86 8.97 -4.05
N TRP A 138 6.07 10.26 -3.82
CA TRP A 138 5.05 11.27 -4.13
C TRP A 138 4.63 11.21 -5.60
N ALA A 139 5.60 11.05 -6.50
CA ALA A 139 5.32 10.97 -7.93
C ALA A 139 4.61 9.66 -8.35
N ALA A 140 4.61 8.65 -7.48
CA ALA A 140 3.82 7.44 -7.67
C ALA A 140 2.33 7.63 -7.31
N VAL A 141 1.96 8.75 -6.69
CA VAL A 141 0.54 9.12 -6.52
C VAL A 141 0.04 9.77 -7.80
N LYS A 142 -1.12 9.32 -8.29
CA LYS A 142 -1.72 9.89 -9.50
C LYS A 142 -1.92 11.40 -9.36
N PRO A 143 -1.38 12.23 -10.25
CA PRO A 143 -1.39 13.68 -10.11
C PRO A 143 -2.79 14.27 -10.02
N GLN A 144 -3.80 13.63 -10.63
CA GLN A 144 -5.20 14.05 -10.56
C GLN A 144 -5.75 14.03 -9.12
N ARG A 145 -5.16 13.22 -8.24
CA ARG A 145 -5.57 13.13 -6.82
C ARG A 145 -5.17 14.35 -6.01
N VAL A 146 -4.13 15.03 -6.44
CA VAL A 146 -3.67 16.30 -5.84
C VAL A 146 -4.07 17.53 -6.69
N GLY A 147 -4.99 17.36 -7.64
CA GLY A 147 -5.51 18.43 -8.47
C GLY A 147 -4.61 18.84 -9.65
N LEU A 148 -3.62 18.03 -9.99
CA LEU A 148 -2.68 18.28 -11.08
C LEU A 148 -3.08 17.46 -12.33
N ARG A 149 -2.73 17.96 -13.52
CA ARG A 149 -2.84 17.17 -14.77
C ARG A 149 -1.69 16.19 -14.91
N ALA A 150 -0.49 16.61 -14.52
CA ALA A 150 0.75 15.84 -14.51
C ALA A 150 1.65 16.39 -13.41
N TRP A 151 2.57 15.57 -12.91
CA TRP A 151 3.63 16.03 -12.04
C TRP A 151 4.58 16.96 -12.84
N PRO A 152 4.91 18.16 -12.33
CA PRO A 152 5.91 19.03 -12.96
C PRO A 152 7.29 18.37 -13.00
N GLU A 153 8.05 18.66 -14.05
CA GLU A 153 9.46 18.28 -14.10
C GLU A 153 10.29 19.16 -13.16
N VAL A 154 11.15 18.51 -12.39
CA VAL A 154 12.14 19.18 -11.53
C VAL A 154 13.51 18.93 -12.16
N PRO A 155 14.27 19.98 -12.54
CA PRO A 155 15.59 19.84 -13.16
C PRO A 155 16.57 19.09 -12.26
N TYR A 156 17.49 18.37 -12.91
CA TYR A 156 18.58 17.72 -12.22
C TYR A 156 19.42 18.73 -11.43
N GLY A 157 19.81 18.37 -10.21
CA GLY A 157 20.58 19.25 -9.31
C GLY A 157 19.73 20.16 -8.42
N GLU A 158 18.40 20.21 -8.64
CA GLU A 158 17.47 20.85 -7.71
C GLU A 158 16.93 19.78 -6.73
N ASP A 159 16.80 20.14 -5.43
CA ASP A 159 16.10 19.27 -4.48
C ASP A 159 14.67 19.02 -4.97
N TRP A 160 14.34 17.75 -5.20
CA TRP A 160 13.12 17.36 -5.90
C TRP A 160 11.86 17.81 -5.15
N LYS A 161 11.79 17.58 -3.83
CA LYS A 161 10.61 17.93 -3.02
C LYS A 161 10.38 19.43 -2.95
N THR A 162 11.43 20.20 -2.72
CA THR A 162 11.38 21.67 -2.71
C THR A 162 11.01 22.21 -4.09
N GLY A 163 11.64 21.70 -5.13
CA GLY A 163 11.36 22.07 -6.52
C GLY A 163 9.93 21.75 -6.94
N MET A 164 9.40 20.62 -6.52
CA MET A 164 8.01 20.22 -6.72
C MET A 164 7.05 21.20 -6.03
N CYS A 165 7.25 21.44 -4.73
CA CYS A 165 6.40 22.35 -3.95
C CYS A 165 6.32 23.74 -4.57
N ARG A 166 7.47 24.30 -5.00
CA ARG A 166 7.53 25.60 -5.65
C ARG A 166 6.69 25.66 -6.93
N ARG A 167 6.70 24.60 -7.75
CA ARG A 167 5.99 24.55 -9.04
C ARG A 167 4.48 24.37 -8.89
N VAL A 168 4.06 23.67 -7.84
CA VAL A 168 2.63 23.42 -7.60
C VAL A 168 1.99 24.40 -6.62
N GLY A 169 2.80 25.33 -6.03
CA GLY A 169 2.31 26.35 -5.10
C GLY A 169 2.11 25.86 -3.68
N TRP A 170 2.77 24.76 -3.28
CA TRP A 170 2.80 24.31 -1.88
C TRP A 170 3.89 25.05 -1.10
N SER A 171 3.65 25.30 0.18
CA SER A 171 4.51 26.19 0.97
C SER A 171 5.91 25.60 1.23
N ASP A 172 5.99 24.32 1.48
CA ASP A 172 7.22 23.59 1.78
C ASP A 172 7.01 22.06 1.61
N PRO A 173 8.07 21.22 1.71
CA PRO A 173 7.96 19.77 1.61
C PRO A 173 7.03 19.13 2.65
N LYS A 174 6.88 19.71 3.84
CA LYS A 174 5.96 19.17 4.87
C LYS A 174 4.50 19.41 4.47
N ASP A 175 4.21 20.57 3.91
CA ASP A 175 2.90 20.88 3.36
C ASP A 175 2.60 20.01 2.14
N GLY A 176 3.56 19.89 1.22
CA GLY A 176 3.48 18.99 0.07
C GLY A 176 3.18 17.56 0.46
N TRP A 177 3.90 17.03 1.45
CA TRP A 177 3.63 15.68 1.97
C TRP A 177 2.20 15.53 2.48
N ARG A 178 1.69 16.52 3.21
CA ARG A 178 0.31 16.49 3.71
C ARG A 178 -0.70 16.42 2.58
N HIS A 179 -0.49 17.19 1.49
CA HIS A 179 -1.35 17.13 0.31
C HIS A 179 -1.31 15.75 -0.34
N VAL A 180 -0.13 15.20 -0.58
CA VAL A 180 0.07 13.89 -1.20
C VAL A 180 -0.52 12.78 -0.34
N TYR A 181 -0.16 12.74 0.94
CA TYR A 181 -0.62 11.70 1.85
C TYR A 181 -2.15 11.70 1.98
N ASN A 182 -2.77 12.88 2.14
CA ASN A 182 -4.23 12.97 2.27
C ASN A 182 -4.98 12.60 1.00
N ALA A 183 -4.36 12.73 -0.16
CA ALA A 183 -4.96 12.38 -1.45
C ALA A 183 -5.05 10.86 -1.70
N VAL A 184 -4.27 10.05 -0.99
CA VAL A 184 -4.28 8.59 -1.12
C VAL A 184 -5.32 7.99 -0.18
N HIS A 185 -6.32 7.31 -0.73
CA HIS A 185 -7.37 6.60 0.01
C HIS A 185 -7.34 5.09 -0.25
N SER A 186 -6.80 4.68 -1.40
CA SER A 186 -6.71 3.28 -1.79
C SER A 186 -5.62 3.09 -2.85
N PHE A 187 -5.31 1.82 -3.20
CA PHE A 187 -4.40 1.47 -4.29
C PHE A 187 -4.75 2.16 -5.62
N ARG A 188 -6.03 2.49 -5.86
CA ARG A 188 -6.49 3.15 -7.10
C ARG A 188 -5.94 4.56 -7.30
N ASP A 189 -5.43 5.16 -6.24
CA ASP A 189 -4.86 6.50 -6.24
C ASP A 189 -3.36 6.49 -6.59
N LEU A 190 -2.79 5.29 -6.70
CA LEU A 190 -1.38 5.05 -6.96
C LEU A 190 -1.13 4.61 -8.41
N ASP A 191 0.09 4.79 -8.88
CA ASP A 191 0.56 4.27 -10.16
C ASP A 191 0.70 2.75 -10.10
N SER A 192 0.48 2.09 -11.25
CA SER A 192 0.51 0.64 -11.35
C SER A 192 1.88 0.04 -11.08
N SER A 193 2.96 0.77 -11.35
CA SER A 193 4.33 0.32 -11.07
C SER A 193 4.58 0.15 -9.57
N LEU A 194 4.15 1.13 -8.76
CA LEU A 194 4.22 1.02 -7.30
C LEU A 194 3.32 -0.09 -6.78
N ILE A 195 2.09 -0.18 -7.29
CA ILE A 195 1.15 -1.24 -6.87
C ILE A 195 1.79 -2.61 -7.11
N GLY A 196 2.24 -2.89 -8.32
CA GLY A 196 2.85 -4.17 -8.65
C GLY A 196 4.14 -4.45 -7.87
N ALA A 197 4.93 -3.41 -7.56
CA ALA A 197 6.12 -3.57 -6.73
C ALA A 197 5.76 -4.03 -5.31
N VAL A 198 4.81 -3.35 -4.65
CA VAL A 198 4.40 -3.69 -3.28
C VAL A 198 3.70 -5.04 -3.21
N GLU A 199 2.78 -5.35 -4.14
CA GLU A 199 2.09 -6.64 -4.17
C GLU A 199 3.08 -7.81 -4.26
N ARG A 200 4.11 -7.71 -5.14
CA ARG A 200 5.17 -8.74 -5.20
C ARG A 200 5.92 -8.91 -3.89
N LEU A 201 6.18 -7.81 -3.16
CA LEU A 201 6.83 -7.90 -1.85
C LEU A 201 5.93 -8.56 -0.82
N VAL A 202 4.64 -8.23 -0.81
CA VAL A 202 3.65 -8.86 0.07
C VAL A 202 3.59 -10.36 -0.20
N ASP A 203 3.43 -10.75 -1.46
CA ASP A 203 3.39 -12.15 -1.86
C ASP A 203 4.68 -12.90 -1.46
N PHE A 204 5.85 -12.29 -1.68
CA PHE A 204 7.14 -12.88 -1.34
C PHE A 204 7.30 -13.15 0.16
N VAL A 205 6.88 -12.21 1.02
CA VAL A 205 7.09 -12.35 2.47
C VAL A 205 6.00 -13.16 3.16
N THR A 206 4.83 -13.36 2.51
CA THR A 206 3.69 -14.06 3.10
C THR A 206 3.46 -15.45 2.52
N THR A 207 4.02 -15.76 1.34
CA THR A 207 3.83 -17.04 0.64
C THR A 207 5.16 -17.80 0.55
N PRO A 208 5.48 -18.68 1.50
CA PRO A 208 6.77 -19.37 1.54
C PRO A 208 7.10 -20.20 0.30
N GLU A 209 6.09 -20.65 -0.43
CA GLU A 209 6.21 -21.47 -1.64
C GLU A 209 6.69 -20.69 -2.86
N LEU A 210 6.49 -19.36 -2.88
CA LEU A 210 6.96 -18.52 -3.97
C LEU A 210 8.45 -18.24 -3.84
N SER A 211 9.16 -18.48 -4.93
CA SER A 211 10.56 -18.09 -5.05
C SER A 211 10.71 -16.66 -5.58
N LYS A 212 11.90 -16.11 -5.45
CA LYS A 212 12.23 -14.80 -6.05
C LYS A 212 12.00 -14.79 -7.57
N SER A 213 12.31 -15.90 -8.26
CA SER A 213 12.17 -16.03 -9.70
C SER A 213 10.70 -16.10 -10.19
N ASP A 214 9.76 -16.47 -9.32
CA ASP A 214 8.34 -16.49 -9.67
C ASP A 214 7.72 -15.08 -9.69
N LEU A 215 8.40 -14.09 -9.12
CA LEU A 215 7.91 -12.74 -8.88
C LEU A 215 8.65 -11.64 -9.69
N LEU A 216 9.74 -11.99 -10.36
CA LEU A 216 10.50 -11.09 -11.24
C LEU A 216 10.12 -11.31 -12.70
#